data_90258a8b3cd548ec891a8e99d1cc7499
#
_entry.id   90258a8b3cd548ec891a8e99d1cc7499
#
_cell.length_a   1.000
_cell.length_b   1.000
_cell.length_c   1.000
_cell.angle_alpha   90.00
_cell.angle_beta   90.00
_cell.angle_gamma   90.00
#
_symmetry.space_group_name_H-M   'P 1'
#
loop_
_entity.id
_entity.type
_entity.pdbx_description
1 polymer ?
#
loop_
_entity_poly.entity_id
_entity_poly.type
_entity_poly.pdbx_seq_one_letter_code
_entity_poly.pdbx_strand_id
1 'polypeptide(L)'
;MISLKYINCMDNNELIQCNNLINMSFKTNRFKDYEKAVVYTENKKIIGFVGIYDNLLNQLCTSFEYRRQGIATKIINKCKEILILPIYLYIDKHKENTKKLCNFYFKNNFIIYIDNEVEYKMIYK
;
A
#
# COMPACT_ATOMS: atom_id res chain seq x y z
N MET A 1 -9.86 -3.85 -12.02
CA MET A 1 -10.77 -2.91 -11.35
C MET A 1 -10.20 -2.52 -9.99
N ILE A 2 -10.32 -1.26 -9.62
CA ILE A 2 -9.77 -0.73 -8.37
C ILE A 2 -10.89 -0.23 -7.48
N SER A 3 -10.84 -0.53 -6.18
CA SER A 3 -11.90 -0.14 -5.25
C SER A 3 -11.40 0.04 -3.83
N LEU A 4 -12.12 0.88 -3.07
CA LEU A 4 -11.93 1.01 -1.62
C LEU A 4 -12.79 -0.05 -0.94
N LYS A 5 -12.19 -0.77 0.01
CA LYS A 5 -12.90 -1.74 0.82
C LYS A 5 -12.60 -1.55 2.30
N TYR A 6 -13.63 -1.62 3.13
CA TYR A 6 -13.47 -1.66 4.58
C TYR A 6 -13.17 -3.09 5.01
N ILE A 7 -12.20 -3.26 5.90
CA ILE A 7 -11.71 -4.59 6.27
C ILE A 7 -12.83 -5.45 6.89
N ASN A 8 -13.66 -4.86 7.71
CA ASN A 8 -14.78 -5.58 8.35
C ASN A 8 -15.89 -5.97 7.37
N CYS A 9 -15.86 -5.47 6.13
CA CYS A 9 -16.81 -5.82 5.08
C CYS A 9 -16.24 -6.81 4.06
N MET A 10 -14.96 -7.18 4.20
CA MET A 10 -14.34 -8.15 3.32
C MET A 10 -14.75 -9.57 3.71
N ASP A 11 -14.99 -10.42 2.70
CA ASP A 11 -15.25 -11.83 2.96
C ASP A 11 -13.94 -12.60 3.24
N ASN A 12 -14.08 -13.85 3.67
CA ASN A 12 -12.92 -14.67 4.03
C ASN A 12 -11.96 -14.88 2.86
N ASN A 13 -12.47 -15.03 1.65
CA ASN A 13 -11.66 -15.22 0.46
C ASN A 13 -10.81 -13.98 0.17
N GLU A 14 -11.39 -12.80 0.27
CA GLU A 14 -10.68 -11.54 0.09
C GLU A 14 -9.59 -11.36 1.14
N LEU A 15 -9.89 -11.65 2.40
CA LEU A 15 -8.92 -11.56 3.50
C LEU A 15 -7.76 -12.53 3.31
N ILE A 16 -8.04 -13.75 2.87
CA ILE A 16 -7.01 -14.75 2.59
C ILE A 16 -6.10 -14.27 1.46
N GLN A 17 -6.66 -13.75 0.39
CA GLN A 17 -5.86 -13.24 -0.73
C GLN A 17 -4.95 -12.09 -0.30
N CYS A 18 -5.46 -11.14 0.48
CA CYS A 18 -4.66 -10.02 0.98
C CYS A 18 -3.56 -10.50 1.92
N ASN A 19 -3.88 -11.42 2.85
CA ASN A 19 -2.88 -11.96 3.76
C ASN A 19 -1.77 -12.72 3.02
N ASN A 20 -2.10 -13.42 1.95
CA ASN A 20 -1.11 -14.12 1.13
C ASN A 20 -0.17 -13.11 0.45
N LEU A 21 -0.69 -12.02 -0.08
CA LEU A 21 0.13 -10.97 -0.69
C LEU A 21 1.06 -10.32 0.34
N ILE A 22 0.58 -10.03 1.54
CA ILE A 22 1.38 -9.47 2.62
C ILE A 22 2.50 -10.44 3.00
N ASN A 23 2.15 -11.71 3.21
CA ASN A 23 3.11 -12.72 3.63
C ASN A 23 4.23 -12.91 2.61
N MET A 24 3.91 -12.86 1.31
CA MET A 24 4.90 -12.93 0.24
C MET A 24 5.84 -11.74 0.23
N SER A 25 5.34 -10.55 0.55
CA SER A 25 6.09 -9.30 0.45
C SER A 25 6.78 -8.90 1.76
N PHE A 26 6.14 -9.16 2.91
CA PHE A 26 6.59 -8.67 4.22
C PHE A 26 6.76 -9.77 5.27
N LYS A 27 6.44 -11.01 4.95
CA LYS A 27 6.53 -12.16 5.86
C LYS A 27 5.72 -11.96 7.14
N THR A 28 4.52 -11.39 7.02
CA THR A 28 3.60 -11.12 8.14
C THR A 28 2.15 -11.29 7.68
N ASN A 29 1.23 -11.50 8.62
CA ASN A 29 -0.20 -11.66 8.35
C ASN A 29 -1.02 -10.57 9.03
N ARG A 30 -0.56 -9.32 8.96
CA ARG A 30 -1.14 -8.22 9.71
C ARG A 30 -2.20 -7.40 8.95
N PHE A 31 -2.76 -7.96 7.87
CA PHE A 31 -3.76 -7.23 7.07
C PHE A 31 -4.99 -6.82 7.89
N LYS A 32 -5.37 -7.65 8.86
CA LYS A 32 -6.55 -7.39 9.70
C LYS A 32 -6.43 -6.16 10.59
N ASP A 33 -5.23 -5.64 10.76
CA ASP A 33 -4.97 -4.49 11.64
C ASP A 33 -5.33 -3.15 10.98
N TYR A 34 -5.72 -3.16 9.71
CA TYR A 34 -6.12 -1.95 9.00
C TYR A 34 -7.62 -1.70 9.09
N GLU A 35 -8.00 -0.44 8.96
CA GLU A 35 -9.39 -0.03 8.91
C GLU A 35 -10.00 -0.32 7.55
N LYS A 36 -9.25 0.00 6.48
CA LYS A 36 -9.70 -0.13 5.10
C LYS A 36 -8.51 -0.37 4.19
N ALA A 37 -8.79 -0.69 2.93
CA ALA A 37 -7.76 -0.90 1.93
C ALA A 37 -8.25 -0.46 0.56
N VAL A 38 -7.31 -0.01 -0.27
CA VAL A 38 -7.56 0.09 -1.71
C VAL A 38 -7.02 -1.19 -2.34
N VAL A 39 -7.88 -1.89 -3.08
CA VAL A 39 -7.53 -3.14 -3.73
C VAL A 39 -7.65 -3.01 -5.24
N TYR A 40 -6.78 -3.71 -5.95
CA TYR A 40 -6.85 -3.87 -7.39
C TYR A 40 -7.21 -5.32 -7.69
N THR A 41 -8.35 -5.52 -8.37
CA THR A 41 -8.88 -6.84 -8.67
C THR A 41 -8.91 -7.07 -10.18
N GLU A 42 -8.50 -8.26 -10.61
CA GLU A 42 -8.58 -8.68 -11.99
C GLU A 42 -9.08 -10.12 -12.01
N ASN A 43 -10.14 -10.38 -12.80
CA ASN A 43 -10.77 -11.70 -12.88
C ASN A 43 -11.14 -12.27 -11.50
N LYS A 44 -11.72 -11.42 -10.64
CA LYS A 44 -12.13 -11.77 -9.26
C LYS A 44 -10.97 -12.10 -8.33
N LYS A 45 -9.73 -11.84 -8.76
CA LYS A 45 -8.54 -12.07 -7.96
C LYS A 45 -7.94 -10.74 -7.53
N ILE A 46 -7.60 -10.60 -6.25
CA ILE A 46 -6.91 -9.43 -5.74
C ILE A 46 -5.43 -9.57 -6.09
N ILE A 47 -4.92 -8.67 -6.92
CA ILE A 47 -3.54 -8.69 -7.39
C ILE A 47 -2.67 -7.59 -6.80
N GLY A 48 -3.27 -6.68 -6.08
CA GLY A 48 -2.55 -5.63 -5.36
C GLY A 48 -3.43 -4.92 -4.37
N PHE A 49 -2.83 -4.32 -3.36
CA PHE A 49 -3.55 -3.52 -2.39
C PHE A 49 -2.59 -2.63 -1.59
N VAL A 50 -3.16 -1.68 -0.87
CA VAL A 50 -2.50 -0.94 0.22
C VAL A 50 -3.44 -0.88 1.41
N GLY A 51 -2.92 -1.16 2.60
CA GLY A 51 -3.68 -1.00 3.84
C GLY A 51 -3.72 0.46 4.26
N ILE A 52 -4.82 0.89 4.86
CA ILE A 52 -5.03 2.29 5.25
C ILE A 52 -5.57 2.34 6.68
N TYR A 53 -4.92 3.16 7.50
CA TYR A 53 -5.41 3.54 8.81
C TYR A 53 -5.42 5.07 8.88
N ASP A 54 -6.60 5.68 8.97
CA ASP A 54 -6.79 7.13 8.77
C ASP A 54 -6.21 7.54 7.40
N ASN A 55 -5.19 8.38 7.41
CA ASN A 55 -4.50 8.83 6.21
C ASN A 55 -3.11 8.22 6.06
N LEU A 56 -2.81 7.18 6.84
CA LEU A 56 -1.55 6.48 6.80
C LEU A 56 -1.65 5.27 5.89
N LEU A 57 -0.82 5.23 4.86
CA LEU A 57 -0.69 4.08 3.96
C LEU A 57 0.33 3.11 4.51
N ASN A 58 0.04 1.82 4.39
CA ASN A 58 0.96 0.79 4.87
C ASN A 58 0.85 -0.48 4.03
N GLN A 59 1.98 -1.13 3.81
CA GLN A 59 2.05 -2.43 3.14
C GLN A 59 1.46 -2.44 1.72
N LEU A 60 1.89 -1.49 0.89
CA LEU A 60 1.58 -1.53 -0.53
C LEU A 60 2.21 -2.78 -1.16
N CYS A 61 1.37 -3.64 -1.71
CA CYS A 61 1.78 -4.92 -2.30
C CYS A 61 1.19 -5.10 -3.67
N THR A 62 1.96 -5.74 -4.56
CA THR A 62 1.48 -6.18 -5.87
C THR A 62 1.97 -7.62 -6.09
N SER A 63 1.09 -8.49 -6.58
CA SER A 63 1.46 -9.85 -6.95
C SER A 63 2.62 -9.86 -7.94
N PHE A 64 3.55 -10.78 -7.76
CA PHE A 64 4.75 -10.91 -8.60
C PHE A 64 4.43 -10.93 -10.09
N GLU A 65 3.41 -11.69 -10.48
CA GLU A 65 3.01 -11.86 -11.88
C GLU A 65 2.55 -10.56 -12.53
N TYR A 66 2.15 -9.57 -11.73
CA TYR A 66 1.56 -8.32 -12.20
C TYR A 66 2.44 -7.12 -11.93
N ARG A 67 3.67 -7.31 -11.48
CA ARG A 67 4.60 -6.21 -11.23
C ARG A 67 5.01 -5.56 -12.55
N ARG A 68 5.42 -4.28 -12.47
CA ARG A 68 5.83 -3.45 -13.62
C ARG A 68 4.68 -3.13 -14.59
N GLN A 69 3.44 -3.29 -14.19
CA GLN A 69 2.27 -2.92 -14.99
C GLN A 69 1.60 -1.63 -14.51
N GLY A 70 2.26 -0.90 -13.59
CA GLY A 70 1.72 0.35 -13.06
C GLY A 70 0.59 0.17 -12.06
N ILE A 71 0.37 -1.02 -11.53
CA ILE A 71 -0.72 -1.30 -10.58
C ILE A 71 -0.51 -0.53 -9.28
N ALA A 72 0.70 -0.52 -8.75
CA ALA A 72 1.01 0.24 -7.53
C ALA A 72 0.72 1.73 -7.70
N THR A 73 1.07 2.30 -8.85
CA THR A 73 0.78 3.70 -9.17
C THR A 73 -0.72 3.95 -9.24
N LYS A 74 -1.48 3.03 -9.85
CA LYS A 74 -2.94 3.13 -9.90
C LYS A 74 -3.56 3.09 -8.51
N ILE A 75 -3.05 2.24 -7.63
CA ILE A 75 -3.51 2.15 -6.24
C ILE A 75 -3.24 3.47 -5.51
N ILE A 76 -2.03 4.02 -5.63
CA ILE A 76 -1.67 5.29 -4.99
C ILE A 76 -2.52 6.44 -5.54
N ASN A 77 -2.76 6.49 -6.84
CA ASN A 77 -3.62 7.52 -7.44
C ASN A 77 -5.06 7.43 -6.92
N LYS A 78 -5.56 6.21 -6.69
CA LYS A 78 -6.88 6.04 -6.08
C LYS A 78 -6.90 6.57 -4.64
N CYS A 79 -5.85 6.34 -3.88
CA CYS A 79 -5.74 6.89 -2.52
C CYS A 79 -5.78 8.42 -2.53
N LYS A 80 -5.06 9.05 -3.47
CA LYS A 80 -5.07 10.51 -3.61
C LYS A 80 -6.45 11.06 -3.93
N GLU A 81 -7.24 10.30 -4.69
CA GLU A 81 -8.57 10.68 -5.10
C GLU A 81 -9.58 10.61 -3.95
N ILE A 82 -9.48 9.59 -3.11
CA ILE A 82 -10.52 9.28 -2.12
C ILE A 82 -10.19 9.68 -0.68
N LEU A 83 -8.91 9.85 -0.34
CA LEU A 83 -8.52 10.19 1.03
C LEU A 83 -8.46 11.71 1.21
N ILE A 84 -8.76 12.15 2.43
CA ILE A 84 -8.57 13.55 2.82
C ILE A 84 -7.07 13.79 2.98
N LEU A 85 -6.54 14.79 2.28
CA LEU A 85 -5.11 15.13 2.35
C LEU A 85 -4.78 15.81 3.67
N PRO A 86 -3.56 15.69 4.18
CA PRO A 86 -2.42 14.99 3.56
C PRO A 86 -2.43 13.48 3.79
N ILE A 87 -1.73 12.75 2.92
CA ILE A 87 -1.53 11.30 3.03
C ILE A 87 -0.10 11.05 3.51
N TYR A 88 0.06 10.13 4.44
CA TYR A 88 1.37 9.80 5.06
C TYR A 88 1.75 8.36 4.82
N LEU A 89 3.05 8.10 4.84
CA LEU A 89 3.60 6.74 4.90
C LEU A 89 4.97 6.76 5.56
N TYR A 90 5.41 5.59 6.02
CA TYR A 90 6.74 5.40 6.60
C TYR A 90 7.54 4.42 5.76
N ILE A 91 8.83 4.69 5.58
CA ILE A 91 9.76 3.80 4.89
C ILE A 91 10.91 3.52 5.84
N ASP A 92 11.14 2.23 6.14
CA ASP A 92 12.26 1.77 6.94
C ASP A 92 13.57 2.03 6.17
N LYS A 93 14.55 2.68 6.80
CA LYS A 93 15.84 3.00 6.20
C LYS A 93 16.76 1.79 6.03
N HIS A 94 16.51 0.71 6.75
CA HIS A 94 17.41 -0.43 6.86
C HIS A 94 16.98 -1.63 6.04
N LYS A 95 16.11 -1.44 5.04
CA LYS A 95 15.70 -2.49 4.10
C LYS A 95 16.49 -2.38 2.81
N GLU A 96 16.69 -3.50 2.14
CA GLU A 96 17.40 -3.54 0.85
C GLU A 96 16.70 -2.71 -0.22
N ASN A 97 15.38 -2.67 -0.17
CA ASN A 97 14.57 -1.98 -1.18
C ASN A 97 14.23 -0.52 -0.82
N THR A 98 14.82 0.04 0.24
CA THR A 98 14.51 1.40 0.72
C THR A 98 14.65 2.45 -0.39
N LYS A 99 15.77 2.44 -1.10
CA LYS A 99 16.03 3.41 -2.17
C LYS A 99 15.00 3.31 -3.30
N LYS A 100 14.65 2.09 -3.67
CA LYS A 100 13.67 1.81 -4.72
C LYS A 100 12.28 2.30 -4.31
N LEU A 101 11.89 2.06 -3.07
CA LEU A 101 10.62 2.56 -2.52
C LEU A 101 10.57 4.08 -2.48
N CYS A 102 11.63 4.72 -1.98
CA CYS A 102 11.70 6.18 -1.97
C CYS A 102 11.55 6.76 -3.37
N ASN A 103 12.23 6.20 -4.35
CA ASN A 103 12.14 6.67 -5.73
C ASN A 103 10.71 6.51 -6.29
N PHE A 104 10.05 5.40 -5.98
CA PHE A 104 8.67 5.17 -6.38
C PHE A 104 7.75 6.27 -5.82
N TYR A 105 7.86 6.56 -4.54
CA TYR A 105 7.02 7.58 -3.91
C TYR A 105 7.37 8.99 -4.35
N PHE A 106 8.65 9.29 -4.59
CA PHE A 106 9.04 10.59 -5.18
C PHE A 106 8.39 10.80 -6.55
N LYS A 107 8.36 9.76 -7.40
CA LYS A 107 7.70 9.82 -8.70
C LYS A 107 6.20 10.04 -8.57
N ASN A 108 5.62 9.67 -7.45
CA ASN A 108 4.20 9.85 -7.14
C ASN A 108 3.95 11.12 -6.32
N ASN A 109 4.90 12.04 -6.29
CA ASN A 109 4.80 13.36 -5.67
C ASN A 109 4.74 13.36 -4.15
N PHE A 110 5.21 12.30 -3.52
CA PHE A 110 5.47 12.32 -2.09
C PHE A 110 6.82 12.95 -1.82
N ILE A 111 6.96 13.63 -0.69
CA ILE A 111 8.21 14.23 -0.24
C ILE A 111 8.54 13.73 1.16
N ILE A 112 9.82 13.77 1.52
CA ILE A 112 10.25 13.43 2.87
C ILE A 112 9.84 14.56 3.81
N TYR A 113 9.08 14.19 4.85
CA TYR A 113 8.60 15.12 5.86
C TYR A 113 9.41 15.02 7.14
N ILE A 114 9.77 13.81 7.55
CA ILE A 114 10.61 13.54 8.72
C ILE A 114 11.67 12.53 8.30
N ASP A 115 12.91 12.80 8.69
CA ASP A 115 14.05 11.94 8.43
C ASP A 115 14.74 11.68 9.79
N ASN A 116 14.64 10.47 10.30
CA ASN A 116 15.32 10.08 11.54
C ASN A 116 16.22 8.87 11.29
N GLU A 117 16.82 8.31 12.34
CA GLU A 117 17.80 7.22 12.22
C GLU A 117 17.22 5.93 11.67
N VAL A 118 15.93 5.69 11.86
CA VAL A 118 15.30 4.40 11.55
C VAL A 118 14.40 4.44 10.33
N GLU A 119 13.80 5.61 10.02
CA GLU A 119 12.80 5.69 8.95
C GLU A 119 12.67 7.08 8.33
N TYR A 120 12.07 7.11 7.14
CA TYR A 120 11.55 8.32 6.53
C TYR A 120 10.04 8.35 6.72
N LYS A 121 9.50 9.49 7.12
CA LYS A 121 8.06 9.74 6.98
C LYS A 121 7.87 10.58 5.73
N MET A 122 7.06 10.08 4.81
CA MET A 122 6.75 10.79 3.56
C MET A 122 5.32 11.31 3.59
N ILE A 123 5.09 12.39 2.87
CA ILE A 123 3.81 13.07 2.83
C ILE A 123 3.46 13.48 1.40
N TYR A 124 2.19 13.34 1.06
CA TYR A 124 1.56 13.91 -0.12
C TYR A 124 0.51 14.92 0.36
N LYS A 125 0.70 16.18 -0.01
CA LYS A 125 -0.18 17.27 0.43
C LYS A 125 -1.31 17.50 -0.54
#